data_373168b4645befddbe394483033a05b2
#
_entry.id   373168b4645befddbe394483033a05b2
#
_cell.length_a   1.000
_cell.length_b   1.000
_cell.length_c   1.000
_cell.angle_alpha   90.00
_cell.angle_beta   90.00
_cell.angle_gamma   90.00
#
_symmetry.space_group_name_H-M   'P 1'
#
loop_
_entity.id
_entity.type
_entity.pdbx_description
1 polymer ?
#
loop_
_entity_poly.entity_id
_entity_poly.type
_entity_poly.pdbx_seq_one_letter_code
_entity_poly.pdbx_strand_id
1 'polypeptide(L)'
;MARHADRAGYDAVWVGDSIVAKPRLEPLTTLAYLAGITSRVRLGTAVLLPALRHPVVLAHQIANVDQISRGRVVLGLGVGWSLPSAEREWAACGADHKRRVRRLEEHVELWRRLWRGDPVTHHHGDVELTEHTIGPLPWNPAGPPVLITAANRGEMLDAQFTRFGRLGDGIITTYVHAEECRIVRERAEEALARHGRAGTSFELCVYTTVRMENDPRTAERVTAEFLATYYGGGVHSRGTMGLGPADVVIAALERYARAGVSELCVRFVGDDQLAQLERFTAEVLPALRS
;
A
#
# COMPACT_ATOMS: atom_id res chain seq x y z
N MET A 1 -5.96 -17.25 4.43
CA MET A 1 -6.51 -15.98 3.96
C MET A 1 -6.30 -15.76 2.45
N ALA A 2 -5.07 -15.69 1.89
CA ALA A 2 -4.85 -15.36 0.47
C ALA A 2 -5.55 -16.33 -0.51
N ARG A 3 -5.46 -17.64 -0.30
CA ARG A 3 -6.21 -18.63 -1.13
C ARG A 3 -7.73 -18.45 -1.04
N HIS A 4 -8.24 -18.06 0.13
CA HIS A 4 -9.67 -17.76 0.30
C HIS A 4 -10.04 -16.52 -0.52
N ALA A 5 -9.27 -15.44 -0.39
CA ALA A 5 -9.48 -14.22 -1.16
C ALA A 5 -9.45 -14.46 -2.67
N ASP A 6 -8.46 -15.23 -3.16
CA ASP A 6 -8.34 -15.59 -4.59
C ASP A 6 -9.57 -16.34 -5.11
N ARG A 7 -10.10 -17.32 -4.33
CA ARG A 7 -11.29 -18.10 -4.70
C ARG A 7 -12.59 -17.30 -4.57
N ALA A 8 -12.70 -16.47 -3.55
CA ALA A 8 -13.88 -15.65 -3.29
C ALA A 8 -13.97 -14.42 -4.21
N GLY A 9 -12.96 -14.23 -5.07
CA GLY A 9 -12.99 -13.20 -6.10
C GLY A 9 -12.55 -11.82 -5.61
N TYR A 10 -11.82 -11.68 -4.51
CA TYR A 10 -11.20 -10.39 -4.17
C TYR A 10 -10.25 -9.93 -5.28
N ASP A 11 -10.05 -8.63 -5.38
CA ASP A 11 -9.23 -8.03 -6.44
C ASP A 11 -7.75 -8.05 -6.09
N ALA A 12 -7.41 -7.89 -4.79
CA ALA A 12 -6.04 -7.87 -4.32
C ALA A 12 -5.87 -8.44 -2.91
N VAL A 13 -4.63 -8.82 -2.58
CA VAL A 13 -4.16 -9.07 -1.23
C VAL A 13 -2.97 -8.16 -0.95
N TRP A 14 -2.90 -7.63 0.27
CA TRP A 14 -1.93 -6.61 0.63
C TRP A 14 -1.09 -7.03 1.83
N VAL A 15 0.22 -6.74 1.79
CA VAL A 15 1.15 -6.99 2.88
C VAL A 15 1.85 -5.71 3.30
N GLY A 16 2.06 -5.53 4.61
CA GLY A 16 2.80 -4.38 5.13
C GLY A 16 4.28 -4.69 5.29
N ASP A 17 5.10 -3.64 5.37
CA ASP A 17 6.54 -3.72 5.58
C ASP A 17 6.94 -3.22 6.98
N SER A 18 7.83 -3.93 7.61
CA SER A 18 8.63 -3.53 8.78
C SER A 18 9.73 -4.58 8.97
N ILE A 19 10.93 -4.16 9.33
CA ILE A 19 12.05 -5.07 9.52
C ILE A 19 12.21 -5.40 11.01
N VAL A 20 12.27 -4.38 11.87
CA VAL A 20 12.47 -4.54 13.32
C VAL A 20 11.45 -3.79 14.19
N ALA A 21 10.71 -2.84 13.63
CA ALA A 21 9.77 -2.04 14.41
C ALA A 21 8.45 -2.78 14.69
N LYS A 22 8.08 -3.74 13.84
CA LYS A 22 6.87 -4.57 13.97
C LYS A 22 7.16 -6.02 13.57
N PRO A 23 6.54 -7.01 14.22
CA PRO A 23 6.68 -8.42 13.86
C PRO A 23 5.90 -8.72 12.56
N ARG A 24 6.52 -8.49 11.43
CA ARG A 24 5.96 -8.77 10.10
C ARG A 24 6.87 -9.69 9.30
N LEU A 25 6.27 -10.49 8.43
CA LEU A 25 7.02 -11.18 7.40
C LEU A 25 7.54 -10.15 6.37
N GLU A 26 8.69 -10.43 5.79
CA GLU A 26 9.26 -9.59 4.73
C GLU A 26 8.33 -9.56 3.53
N PRO A 27 7.95 -8.37 3.02
CA PRO A 27 6.86 -8.25 2.05
C PRO A 27 7.13 -8.95 0.72
N LEU A 28 8.30 -8.80 0.10
CA LEU A 28 8.55 -9.39 -1.21
C LEU A 28 8.67 -10.92 -1.15
N THR A 29 9.28 -11.45 -0.10
CA THR A 29 9.32 -12.89 0.16
C THR A 29 7.91 -13.44 0.35
N THR A 30 7.07 -12.73 1.09
CA THR A 30 5.65 -13.08 1.28
C THR A 30 4.89 -13.05 -0.04
N LEU A 31 5.03 -11.99 -0.84
CA LEU A 31 4.35 -11.88 -2.13
C LEU A 31 4.81 -12.95 -3.12
N ALA A 32 6.10 -13.34 -3.13
CA ALA A 32 6.61 -14.44 -3.95
C ALA A 32 5.93 -15.77 -3.59
N TYR A 33 5.79 -16.06 -2.29
CA TYR A 33 5.04 -17.23 -1.83
C TYR A 33 3.56 -17.17 -2.24
N LEU A 34 2.92 -16.02 -2.04
CA LEU A 34 1.52 -15.83 -2.42
C LEU A 34 1.31 -15.95 -3.94
N ALA A 35 2.27 -15.51 -4.75
CA ALA A 35 2.23 -15.67 -6.20
C ALA A 35 2.14 -17.15 -6.63
N GLY A 36 2.83 -18.04 -5.89
CA GLY A 36 2.81 -19.48 -6.17
C GLY A 36 1.53 -20.21 -5.72
N ILE A 37 0.72 -19.59 -4.86
CA ILE A 37 -0.50 -20.24 -4.30
C ILE A 37 -1.81 -19.53 -4.66
N THR A 38 -1.74 -18.49 -5.47
CA THR A 38 -2.89 -17.71 -5.99
C THR A 38 -2.76 -17.55 -7.50
N SER A 39 -3.86 -17.26 -8.19
CA SER A 39 -3.86 -17.17 -9.64
C SER A 39 -4.43 -15.86 -10.21
N ARG A 40 -5.23 -15.13 -9.44
CA ARG A 40 -6.00 -13.98 -9.92
C ARG A 40 -5.75 -12.69 -9.15
N VAL A 41 -5.72 -12.77 -7.81
CA VAL A 41 -5.56 -11.58 -6.97
C VAL A 41 -4.27 -10.83 -7.28
N ARG A 42 -4.36 -9.51 -7.33
CA ARG A 42 -3.19 -8.64 -7.32
C ARG A 42 -2.43 -8.80 -6.01
N LEU A 43 -1.14 -8.59 -6.02
CA LEU A 43 -0.23 -8.81 -4.90
C LEU A 43 0.39 -7.47 -4.52
N GLY A 44 -0.20 -6.83 -3.51
CA GLY A 44 0.11 -5.46 -3.15
C GLY A 44 0.96 -5.30 -1.90
N THR A 45 1.70 -4.20 -1.84
CA THR A 45 2.32 -3.73 -0.59
C THR A 45 1.57 -2.54 0.01
N ALA A 46 1.22 -2.58 1.30
CA ALA A 46 0.51 -1.51 1.98
C ALA A 46 1.20 -1.17 3.34
N VAL A 47 2.32 -0.50 3.30
CA VAL A 47 3.13 -0.06 2.19
C VAL A 47 4.55 -0.62 2.32
N LEU A 48 5.29 -0.75 1.21
CA LEU A 48 6.73 -1.03 1.22
C LEU A 48 7.48 0.25 1.59
N LEU A 49 8.57 0.12 2.35
CA LEU A 49 9.48 1.20 2.74
C LEU A 49 10.80 1.06 1.95
N PRO A 50 10.86 1.53 0.69
CA PRO A 50 11.98 1.23 -0.18
C PRO A 50 13.31 1.76 0.36
N ALA A 51 13.29 2.93 1.00
CA ALA A 51 14.50 3.57 1.51
C ALA A 51 15.22 2.81 2.65
N LEU A 52 14.64 1.72 3.16
CA LEU A 52 15.32 0.78 4.08
C LEU A 52 16.24 -0.22 3.36
N ARG A 53 16.22 -0.27 2.02
CA ARG A 53 16.92 -1.28 1.20
C ARG A 53 17.79 -0.62 0.14
N HIS A 54 18.73 -1.41 -0.42
CA HIS A 54 19.51 -0.98 -1.57
C HIS A 54 18.65 -0.95 -2.84
N PRO A 55 18.61 0.16 -3.62
CA PRO A 55 17.65 0.34 -4.72
C PRO A 55 17.81 -0.67 -5.85
N VAL A 56 19.03 -1.04 -6.23
CA VAL A 56 19.28 -2.00 -7.32
C VAL A 56 18.84 -3.41 -6.93
N VAL A 57 19.17 -3.82 -5.70
CA VAL A 57 18.76 -5.13 -5.17
C VAL A 57 17.22 -5.20 -5.11
N LEU A 58 16.59 -4.13 -4.64
CA LEU A 58 15.14 -4.06 -4.53
C LEU A 58 14.46 -4.04 -5.91
N ALA A 59 15.01 -3.31 -6.89
CA ALA A 59 14.52 -3.33 -8.28
C ALA A 59 14.51 -4.75 -8.85
N HIS A 60 15.59 -5.51 -8.63
CA HIS A 60 15.72 -6.89 -9.08
C HIS A 60 14.74 -7.82 -8.36
N GLN A 61 14.60 -7.70 -7.03
CA GLN A 61 13.65 -8.50 -6.26
C GLN A 61 12.21 -8.26 -6.72
N ILE A 62 11.82 -7.00 -6.93
CA ILE A 62 10.48 -6.64 -7.42
C ILE A 62 10.24 -7.26 -8.81
N ALA A 63 11.19 -7.14 -9.72
CA ALA A 63 11.09 -7.74 -11.06
C ALA A 63 10.91 -9.27 -11.00
N ASN A 64 11.63 -9.95 -10.11
CA ASN A 64 11.46 -11.40 -9.90
C ASN A 64 10.05 -11.76 -9.39
N VAL A 65 9.54 -11.05 -8.39
CA VAL A 65 8.17 -11.29 -7.87
C VAL A 65 7.13 -11.01 -8.94
N ASP A 66 7.33 -9.98 -9.76
CA ASP A 66 6.43 -9.63 -10.85
C ASP A 66 6.43 -10.72 -11.94
N GLN A 67 7.59 -11.28 -12.30
CA GLN A 67 7.71 -12.44 -13.19
C GLN A 67 7.01 -13.68 -12.63
N ILE A 68 7.27 -14.04 -11.37
CA ILE A 68 6.65 -15.20 -10.71
C ILE A 68 5.12 -15.04 -10.67
N SER A 69 4.65 -13.84 -10.42
CA SER A 69 3.22 -13.53 -10.34
C SER A 69 2.55 -13.32 -11.70
N ARG A 70 3.33 -13.22 -12.79
CA ARG A 70 2.83 -12.87 -14.14
C ARG A 70 2.16 -11.50 -14.19
N GLY A 71 2.84 -10.48 -13.66
CA GLY A 71 2.40 -9.09 -13.71
C GLY A 71 1.30 -8.70 -12.72
N ARG A 72 1.14 -9.44 -11.62
CA ARG A 72 0.12 -9.16 -10.58
C ARG A 72 0.60 -8.26 -9.46
N VAL A 73 1.86 -7.82 -9.46
CA VAL A 73 2.42 -6.97 -8.41
C VAL A 73 1.87 -5.55 -8.49
N VAL A 74 1.57 -4.95 -7.33
CA VAL A 74 1.25 -3.53 -7.16
C VAL A 74 2.07 -2.99 -5.98
N LEU A 75 2.78 -1.90 -6.21
CA LEU A 75 3.68 -1.33 -5.20
C LEU A 75 3.03 -0.12 -4.51
N GLY A 76 2.42 -0.34 -3.36
CA GLY A 76 2.12 0.77 -2.45
C GLY A 76 3.40 1.16 -1.71
N LEU A 77 3.88 2.39 -1.90
CA LEU A 77 5.15 2.88 -1.39
C LEU A 77 4.95 3.97 -0.33
N GLY A 78 5.70 3.87 0.77
CA GLY A 78 5.68 4.84 1.86
C GLY A 78 7.06 5.30 2.29
N VAL A 79 7.09 6.44 2.97
CA VAL A 79 8.31 7.02 3.56
C VAL A 79 8.52 6.62 5.03
N GLY A 80 7.64 5.78 5.57
CA GLY A 80 7.65 5.44 7.00
C GLY A 80 7.16 6.59 7.89
N TRP A 81 7.01 6.28 9.18
CA TRP A 81 6.52 7.21 10.19
C TRP A 81 7.67 7.86 10.93
N SER A 82 7.44 9.05 11.48
CA SER A 82 8.37 9.72 12.40
C SER A 82 8.00 9.38 13.85
N LEU A 83 8.30 8.14 14.26
CA LEU A 83 8.14 7.65 15.63
C LEU A 83 9.49 7.12 16.11
N PRO A 84 9.79 7.14 17.43
CA PRO A 84 11.07 6.64 17.95
C PRO A 84 11.37 5.19 17.59
N SER A 85 10.34 4.34 17.46
CA SER A 85 10.49 2.95 17.00
C SER A 85 10.90 2.86 15.55
N ALA A 86 10.37 3.74 14.69
CA ALA A 86 10.74 3.82 13.29
C ALA A 86 12.18 4.32 13.13
N GLU A 87 12.58 5.35 13.86
CA GLU A 87 13.96 5.86 13.80
C GLU A 87 14.98 4.79 14.14
N ARG A 88 14.71 3.94 15.15
CA ARG A 88 15.56 2.78 15.48
C ARG A 88 15.61 1.76 14.33
N GLU A 89 14.50 1.52 13.64
CA GLU A 89 14.45 0.64 12.46
C GLU A 89 15.35 1.16 11.33
N TRP A 90 15.30 2.46 11.04
CA TRP A 90 16.15 3.10 10.04
C TRP A 90 17.63 2.94 10.39
N ALA A 91 18.00 3.21 11.64
CA ALA A 91 19.38 3.06 12.12
C ALA A 91 19.85 1.59 12.01
N ALA A 92 19.02 0.63 12.40
CA ALA A 92 19.35 -0.80 12.29
C ALA A 92 19.55 -1.27 10.84
N CYS A 93 18.89 -0.61 9.88
CA CYS A 93 19.05 -0.90 8.45
C CYS A 93 20.16 -0.08 7.78
N GLY A 94 20.94 0.71 8.54
CA GLY A 94 21.97 1.58 7.99
C GLY A 94 21.41 2.72 7.11
N ALA A 95 20.15 3.07 7.28
CA ALA A 95 19.46 4.06 6.46
C ALA A 95 19.23 5.37 7.23
N ASP A 96 19.43 6.50 6.55
CA ASP A 96 19.19 7.82 7.14
C ASP A 96 17.71 8.20 7.04
N HIS A 97 17.03 8.23 8.20
CA HIS A 97 15.63 8.63 8.29
C HIS A 97 15.34 10.02 7.71
N LYS A 98 16.26 10.96 7.80
CA LYS A 98 16.08 12.32 7.26
C LYS A 98 16.03 12.33 5.73
N ARG A 99 16.70 11.41 5.09
CA ARG A 99 16.74 11.27 3.62
C ARG A 99 15.63 10.37 3.05
N ARG A 100 14.76 9.79 3.87
CA ARG A 100 13.78 8.77 3.46
C ARG A 100 12.87 9.17 2.29
N VAL A 101 12.43 10.44 2.26
CA VAL A 101 11.58 10.97 1.18
C VAL A 101 12.35 10.99 -0.14
N ARG A 102 13.53 11.62 -0.11
CA ARG A 102 14.39 11.73 -1.29
C ARG A 102 14.81 10.35 -1.81
N ARG A 103 15.20 9.43 -0.91
CA ARG A 103 15.56 8.06 -1.28
C ARG A 103 14.42 7.30 -1.94
N LEU A 104 13.17 7.45 -1.46
CA LEU A 104 12.01 6.86 -2.13
C LEU A 104 11.89 7.37 -3.57
N GLU A 105 12.02 8.67 -3.78
CA GLU A 105 11.91 9.28 -5.09
C GLU A 105 13.03 8.78 -6.03
N GLU A 106 14.28 8.81 -5.57
CA GLU A 106 15.45 8.30 -6.30
C GLU A 106 15.30 6.81 -6.65
N HIS A 107 14.73 5.99 -5.74
CA HIS A 107 14.47 4.57 -6.00
C HIS A 107 13.49 4.39 -7.15
N VAL A 108 12.34 5.06 -7.12
CA VAL A 108 11.32 4.91 -8.16
C VAL A 108 11.85 5.36 -9.53
N GLU A 109 12.57 6.47 -9.58
CA GLU A 109 13.20 6.96 -10.83
C GLU A 109 14.23 5.96 -11.38
N LEU A 110 15.10 5.43 -10.51
CA LEU A 110 16.10 4.44 -10.90
C LEU A 110 15.45 3.12 -11.37
N TRP A 111 14.42 2.62 -10.65
CA TRP A 111 13.71 1.41 -11.02
C TRP A 111 13.08 1.51 -12.40
N ARG A 112 12.41 2.60 -12.72
CA ARG A 112 11.80 2.81 -14.04
C ARG A 112 12.82 2.82 -15.17
N ARG A 113 14.07 3.24 -14.89
CA ARG A 113 15.17 3.15 -15.86
C ARG A 113 15.68 1.70 -16.00
N LEU A 114 15.95 1.02 -14.88
CA LEU A 114 16.42 -0.36 -14.87
C LEU A 114 15.41 -1.34 -15.51
N TRP A 115 14.11 -1.14 -15.25
CA TRP A 115 13.05 -2.02 -15.77
C TRP A 115 12.81 -1.89 -17.27
N ARG A 116 13.31 -0.84 -17.93
CA ARG A 116 13.26 -0.75 -19.40
C ARG A 116 14.22 -1.70 -20.10
N GLY A 117 15.22 -2.19 -19.38
CA GLY A 117 16.19 -3.12 -19.94
C GLY A 117 17.38 -2.48 -20.65
N ASP A 118 17.37 -1.17 -20.84
CA ASP A 118 18.50 -0.43 -21.40
C ASP A 118 19.64 -0.33 -20.38
N PRO A 119 20.93 -0.21 -20.85
CA PRO A 119 22.04 0.06 -19.95
C PRO A 119 21.84 1.36 -19.15
N VAL A 120 22.01 1.29 -17.83
CA VAL A 120 21.87 2.42 -16.92
C VAL A 120 23.21 2.83 -16.36
N THR A 121 23.57 4.11 -16.54
CA THR A 121 24.64 4.78 -15.80
C THR A 121 24.03 5.66 -14.73
N HIS A 122 24.45 5.49 -13.46
CA HIS A 122 23.97 6.23 -12.31
C HIS A 122 25.05 6.28 -11.23
N HIS A 123 25.49 7.51 -10.88
CA HIS A 123 26.51 7.76 -9.88
C HIS A 123 25.92 8.72 -8.83
N HIS A 124 25.18 8.20 -7.88
CA HIS A 124 24.58 9.03 -6.83
C HIS A 124 24.33 8.26 -5.53
N GLY A 125 24.70 8.88 -4.42
CA GLY A 125 24.54 8.27 -3.09
C GLY A 125 25.41 7.01 -2.96
N ASP A 126 24.79 5.90 -2.59
CA ASP A 126 25.46 4.61 -2.40
C ASP A 126 25.36 3.70 -3.65
N VAL A 127 24.98 4.27 -4.80
CA VAL A 127 24.73 3.53 -6.04
C VAL A 127 25.70 3.96 -7.13
N GLU A 128 26.52 3.00 -7.58
CA GLU A 128 27.45 3.16 -8.68
C GLU A 128 27.09 2.15 -9.79
N LEU A 129 26.58 2.66 -10.91
CA LEU A 129 26.26 1.88 -12.10
C LEU A 129 26.92 2.53 -13.32
N THR A 130 27.61 1.74 -14.12
CA THR A 130 28.16 2.17 -15.42
C THR A 130 27.71 1.18 -16.47
N GLU A 131 26.74 1.58 -17.31
CA GLU A 131 26.15 0.76 -18.36
C GLU A 131 25.65 -0.62 -17.90
N HIS A 132 25.05 -0.68 -16.68
CA HIS A 132 24.51 -1.92 -16.13
C HIS A 132 23.05 -2.12 -16.50
N THR A 133 22.68 -3.37 -16.73
CA THR A 133 21.30 -3.84 -16.87
C THR A 133 20.95 -4.78 -15.72
N ILE A 134 19.66 -4.98 -15.48
CA ILE A 134 19.16 -6.04 -14.59
C ILE A 134 18.39 -7.09 -15.40
N GLY A 135 18.30 -8.31 -14.87
CA GLY A 135 17.49 -9.39 -15.42
C GLY A 135 17.11 -10.40 -14.35
N PRO A 136 15.91 -11.00 -14.42
CA PRO A 136 14.88 -10.73 -15.43
C PRO A 136 14.28 -9.33 -15.33
N LEU A 137 13.70 -8.83 -16.41
CA LEU A 137 12.87 -7.62 -16.38
C LEU A 137 11.50 -7.94 -15.77
N PRO A 138 10.71 -6.95 -15.30
CA PRO A 138 9.33 -7.16 -14.91
C PRO A 138 8.49 -7.78 -16.02
N TRP A 139 7.41 -8.44 -15.65
CA TRP A 139 6.45 -9.02 -16.60
C TRP A 139 5.84 -7.95 -17.50
N ASN A 140 5.45 -6.81 -16.90
CA ASN A 140 5.03 -5.63 -17.62
C ASN A 140 6.27 -4.76 -17.92
N PRO A 141 6.54 -4.40 -19.18
CA PRO A 141 7.69 -3.55 -19.55
C PRO A 141 7.70 -2.17 -18.87
N ALA A 142 6.56 -1.65 -18.45
CA ALA A 142 6.49 -0.42 -17.68
C ALA A 142 6.86 -0.59 -16.19
N GLY A 143 7.03 -1.84 -15.75
CA GLY A 143 7.14 -2.22 -14.35
C GLY A 143 5.79 -2.31 -13.64
N PRO A 144 5.76 -2.82 -12.39
CA PRO A 144 4.56 -2.83 -11.56
C PRO A 144 4.03 -1.42 -11.31
N PRO A 145 2.69 -1.22 -11.24
CA PRO A 145 2.09 0.05 -10.84
C PRO A 145 2.58 0.50 -9.47
N VAL A 146 2.85 1.80 -9.35
CA VAL A 146 3.36 2.45 -8.13
C VAL A 146 2.29 3.35 -7.53
N LEU A 147 1.77 2.97 -6.37
CA LEU A 147 0.87 3.80 -5.56
C LEU A 147 1.69 4.56 -4.50
N ILE A 148 1.68 5.89 -4.57
CA ILE A 148 2.40 6.76 -3.62
C ILE A 148 1.51 7.10 -2.43
N THR A 149 2.07 7.06 -1.22
CA THR A 149 1.33 7.52 -0.03
C THR A 149 1.09 9.02 -0.05
N ALA A 150 -0.17 9.43 0.08
CA ALA A 150 -0.59 10.82 0.23
C ALA A 150 -1.83 10.93 1.12
N ALA A 151 -2.08 12.11 1.66
CA ALA A 151 -3.25 12.42 2.48
C ALA A 151 -3.48 11.51 3.71
N ASN A 152 -2.42 10.87 4.22
CA ASN A 152 -2.55 10.02 5.41
C ASN A 152 -3.07 10.82 6.60
N ARG A 153 -4.11 10.32 7.28
CA ARG A 153 -4.79 10.97 8.41
C ARG A 153 -5.38 12.35 8.05
N GLY A 154 -5.77 12.55 6.81
CA GLY A 154 -6.29 13.84 6.33
C GLY A 154 -5.21 14.92 6.15
N GLU A 155 -3.93 14.61 6.34
CA GLU A 155 -2.82 15.56 6.08
C GLU A 155 -2.61 15.76 4.59
N MET A 156 -3.12 16.86 4.07
CA MET A 156 -3.09 17.18 2.63
C MET A 156 -1.87 18.05 2.25
N LEU A 157 -0.66 17.50 2.41
CA LEU A 157 0.59 18.22 2.12
C LEU A 157 0.88 18.26 0.63
N ASP A 158 1.14 19.47 0.08
CA ASP A 158 1.46 19.66 -1.35
C ASP A 158 2.61 18.80 -1.85
N ALA A 159 3.64 18.61 -1.02
CA ALA A 159 4.79 17.78 -1.36
C ALA A 159 4.41 16.30 -1.63
N GLN A 160 3.36 15.78 -0.98
CA GLN A 160 2.89 14.40 -1.22
C GLN A 160 2.21 14.30 -2.58
N PHE A 161 1.35 15.26 -2.94
CA PHE A 161 0.68 15.31 -4.24
C PHE A 161 1.67 15.60 -5.37
N THR A 162 2.65 16.49 -5.17
CA THR A 162 3.74 16.72 -6.13
C THR A 162 4.51 15.44 -6.43
N ARG A 163 4.86 14.67 -5.39
CA ARG A 163 5.51 13.36 -5.55
C ARG A 163 4.64 12.38 -6.34
N PHE A 164 3.34 12.29 -6.01
CA PHE A 164 2.40 11.49 -6.77
C PHE A 164 2.34 11.93 -8.23
N GLY A 165 2.14 13.21 -8.51
CA GLY A 165 2.03 13.74 -9.86
C GLY A 165 3.25 13.42 -10.73
N ARG A 166 4.44 13.40 -10.12
CA ARG A 166 5.69 13.08 -10.80
C ARG A 166 5.93 11.58 -10.97
N LEU A 167 5.66 10.77 -9.95
CA LEU A 167 6.14 9.39 -9.85
C LEU A 167 5.04 8.32 -9.75
N GLY A 168 3.83 8.68 -9.31
CA GLY A 168 2.80 7.69 -8.99
C GLY A 168 1.92 7.32 -10.18
N ASP A 169 1.45 6.07 -10.16
CA ASP A 169 0.37 5.57 -11.03
C ASP A 169 -0.95 5.54 -10.24
N GLY A 170 -0.90 5.74 -8.92
CA GLY A 170 -2.03 5.88 -8.02
C GLY A 170 -1.62 6.42 -6.66
N ILE A 171 -2.61 6.60 -5.80
CA ILE A 171 -2.46 7.00 -4.40
C ILE A 171 -2.90 5.86 -3.50
N ILE A 172 -2.13 5.58 -2.44
CA ILE A 172 -2.57 4.78 -1.30
C ILE A 172 -2.59 5.63 -0.04
N THR A 173 -3.70 5.63 0.67
CA THR A 173 -3.88 6.44 1.88
C THR A 173 -4.48 5.63 3.03
N THR A 174 -4.39 6.15 4.25
CA THR A 174 -4.96 5.53 5.45
C THR A 174 -5.52 6.58 6.40
N TYR A 175 -6.56 6.23 7.14
CA TYR A 175 -7.22 7.11 8.11
C TYR A 175 -7.70 8.45 7.53
N VAL A 176 -8.14 8.43 6.27
CA VAL A 176 -8.83 9.53 5.60
C VAL A 176 -10.34 9.27 5.63
N HIS A 177 -11.14 10.30 5.90
CA HIS A 177 -12.60 10.18 5.84
C HIS A 177 -13.09 10.10 4.40
N ALA A 178 -14.20 9.40 4.18
CA ALA A 178 -14.76 9.24 2.83
C ALA A 178 -15.04 10.60 2.16
N GLU A 179 -15.51 11.58 2.93
CA GLU A 179 -15.80 12.94 2.47
C GLU A 179 -14.55 13.68 1.96
N GLU A 180 -13.37 13.35 2.53
CA GLU A 180 -12.08 13.94 2.14
C GLU A 180 -11.54 13.31 0.84
N CYS A 181 -11.99 12.11 0.48
CA CYS A 181 -11.48 11.40 -0.71
C CYS A 181 -11.73 12.18 -2.01
N ARG A 182 -12.82 12.95 -2.09
CA ARG A 182 -13.06 13.82 -3.23
C ARG A 182 -11.99 14.91 -3.35
N ILE A 183 -11.60 15.51 -2.24
CA ILE A 183 -10.53 16.52 -2.19
C ILE A 183 -9.18 15.88 -2.57
N VAL A 184 -8.93 14.65 -2.09
CA VAL A 184 -7.72 13.89 -2.48
C VAL A 184 -7.67 13.70 -4.00
N ARG A 185 -8.79 13.34 -4.63
CA ARG A 185 -8.85 13.17 -6.10
C ARG A 185 -8.60 14.49 -6.83
N GLU A 186 -9.27 15.55 -6.45
CA GLU A 186 -9.11 16.89 -7.06
C GLU A 186 -7.64 17.33 -7.01
N ARG A 187 -7.00 17.23 -5.86
CA ARG A 187 -5.58 17.58 -5.69
C ARG A 187 -4.64 16.64 -6.45
N ALA A 188 -4.99 15.36 -6.58
CA ALA A 188 -4.23 14.42 -7.39
C ALA A 188 -4.30 14.79 -8.89
N GLU A 189 -5.48 15.12 -9.40
CA GLU A 189 -5.69 15.57 -10.78
C GLU A 189 -4.91 16.86 -11.09
N GLU A 190 -4.95 17.84 -10.17
CA GLU A 190 -4.14 19.06 -10.27
C GLU A 190 -2.63 18.75 -10.28
N ALA A 191 -2.18 17.81 -9.46
CA ALA A 191 -0.78 17.42 -9.40
C ALA A 191 -0.34 16.73 -10.70
N LEU A 192 -1.17 15.85 -11.26
CA LEU A 192 -0.91 15.24 -12.58
C LEU A 192 -0.83 16.32 -13.67
N ALA A 193 -1.75 17.27 -13.68
CA ALA A 193 -1.76 18.36 -14.67
C ALA A 193 -0.48 19.20 -14.58
N ARG A 194 -0.03 19.56 -13.38
CA ARG A 194 1.22 20.31 -13.15
C ARG A 194 2.47 19.58 -13.67
N HIS A 195 2.41 18.26 -13.77
CA HIS A 195 3.51 17.42 -14.28
C HIS A 195 3.30 16.93 -15.72
N GLY A 196 2.42 17.56 -16.49
CA GLY A 196 2.18 17.21 -17.89
C GLY A 196 1.43 15.90 -18.10
N ARG A 197 0.73 15.42 -17.07
CA ARG A 197 -0.03 14.16 -17.06
C ARG A 197 -1.54 14.38 -16.91
N ALA A 198 -2.05 15.52 -17.35
CA ALA A 198 -3.48 15.81 -17.32
C ALA A 198 -4.29 14.73 -18.03
N GLY A 199 -5.42 14.33 -17.43
CA GLY A 199 -6.30 13.29 -17.98
C GLY A 199 -5.81 11.85 -17.79
N THR A 200 -4.65 11.63 -17.16
CA THR A 200 -4.21 10.27 -16.80
C THR A 200 -5.13 9.70 -15.71
N SER A 201 -5.70 8.52 -15.96
CA SER A 201 -6.44 7.78 -14.93
C SER A 201 -5.47 7.28 -13.83
N PHE A 202 -5.94 7.25 -12.60
CA PHE A 202 -5.15 6.74 -11.47
C PHE A 202 -6.03 6.02 -10.46
N GLU A 203 -5.43 5.10 -9.72
CA GLU A 203 -6.08 4.41 -8.61
C GLU A 203 -6.02 5.26 -7.34
N LEU A 204 -7.15 5.34 -6.61
CA LEU A 204 -7.19 5.80 -5.23
C LEU A 204 -7.53 4.62 -4.34
N CYS A 205 -6.51 4.10 -3.66
CA CYS A 205 -6.62 2.99 -2.71
C CYS A 205 -6.70 3.54 -1.28
N VAL A 206 -7.74 3.16 -0.55
CA VAL A 206 -7.89 3.53 0.87
C VAL A 206 -7.70 2.30 1.75
N TYR A 207 -6.68 2.36 2.62
CA TYR A 207 -6.45 1.35 3.65
C TYR A 207 -7.35 1.63 4.86
N THR A 208 -8.27 0.73 5.14
CA THR A 208 -9.25 0.84 6.24
C THR A 208 -9.21 -0.38 7.16
N THR A 209 -9.78 -0.25 8.34
CA THR A 209 -9.90 -1.31 9.34
C THR A 209 -11.34 -1.76 9.45
N VAL A 210 -11.57 -3.07 9.48
CA VAL A 210 -12.89 -3.66 9.67
C VAL A 210 -12.86 -4.65 10.82
N ARG A 211 -13.90 -4.59 11.65
CA ARG A 211 -14.24 -5.59 12.65
C ARG A 211 -15.75 -5.83 12.62
N MET A 212 -16.15 -7.06 12.27
CA MET A 212 -17.54 -7.46 12.24
C MET A 212 -17.96 -8.10 13.57
N GLU A 213 -18.88 -7.46 14.26
CA GLU A 213 -19.53 -7.93 15.49
C GLU A 213 -21.01 -7.56 15.46
N ASN A 214 -21.85 -8.38 16.11
CA ASN A 214 -23.28 -8.04 16.24
C ASN A 214 -23.50 -6.86 17.18
N ASP A 215 -22.62 -6.70 18.19
CA ASP A 215 -22.60 -5.55 19.08
C ASP A 215 -21.49 -4.56 18.66
N PRO A 216 -21.85 -3.33 18.23
CA PRO A 216 -20.87 -2.31 17.83
C PRO A 216 -19.86 -1.94 18.93
N ARG A 217 -20.26 -1.99 20.20
CA ARG A 217 -19.36 -1.68 21.33
C ARG A 217 -18.25 -2.74 21.44
N THR A 218 -18.58 -4.00 21.19
CA THR A 218 -17.59 -5.09 21.14
C THR A 218 -16.62 -4.89 19.96
N ALA A 219 -17.14 -4.53 18.79
CA ALA A 219 -16.28 -4.22 17.62
C ALA A 219 -15.29 -3.08 17.93
N GLU A 220 -15.77 -2.01 18.56
CA GLU A 220 -14.93 -0.88 18.95
C GLU A 220 -13.87 -1.26 19.98
N ARG A 221 -14.25 -1.99 21.02
CA ARG A 221 -13.33 -2.42 22.08
C ARG A 221 -12.20 -3.31 21.52
N VAL A 222 -12.55 -4.36 20.79
CA VAL A 222 -11.56 -5.29 20.17
C VAL A 222 -10.63 -4.53 19.22
N THR A 223 -11.17 -3.62 18.43
CA THR A 223 -10.39 -2.79 17.52
C THR A 223 -9.42 -1.88 18.28
N ALA A 224 -9.89 -1.21 19.33
CA ALA A 224 -9.07 -0.32 20.15
C ALA A 224 -7.93 -1.08 20.83
N GLU A 225 -8.21 -2.23 21.43
CA GLU A 225 -7.22 -3.12 22.07
C GLU A 225 -6.15 -3.58 21.06
N PHE A 226 -6.58 -4.06 19.89
CA PHE A 226 -5.67 -4.48 18.83
C PHE A 226 -4.77 -3.33 18.35
N LEU A 227 -5.35 -2.16 18.07
CA LEU A 227 -4.60 -1.01 17.59
C LEU A 227 -3.64 -0.45 18.64
N ALA A 228 -4.03 -0.44 19.92
CA ALA A 228 -3.17 -0.03 21.02
C ALA A 228 -1.96 -0.96 21.16
N THR A 229 -2.17 -2.27 21.13
CA THR A 229 -1.10 -3.28 21.17
C THR A 229 -0.19 -3.18 19.97
N TYR A 230 -0.76 -3.03 18.78
CA TYR A 230 -0.01 -3.05 17.52
C TYR A 230 0.77 -1.74 17.27
N TYR A 231 0.19 -0.58 17.59
CA TYR A 231 0.81 0.74 17.34
C TYR A 231 1.33 1.44 18.60
N GLY A 232 1.12 0.89 19.79
CA GLY A 232 1.54 1.53 21.04
C GLY A 232 0.63 2.68 21.47
N GLY A 233 -0.62 2.71 21.03
CA GLY A 233 -1.60 3.76 21.33
C GLY A 233 -1.64 4.89 20.28
N GLY A 234 -2.70 5.69 20.30
CA GLY A 234 -2.74 6.99 19.60
C GLY A 234 -3.18 7.01 18.13
N VAL A 235 -3.62 5.89 17.54
CA VAL A 235 -4.03 5.85 16.13
C VAL A 235 -5.50 5.47 15.99
N HIS A 236 -6.41 6.42 16.21
CA HIS A 236 -7.83 6.14 16.04
C HIS A 236 -8.59 7.32 15.41
N SER A 237 -9.09 7.09 14.18
CA SER A 237 -10.21 7.84 13.65
C SER A 237 -11.38 6.88 13.44
N ARG A 238 -12.36 6.87 14.35
CA ARG A 238 -13.55 5.99 14.27
C ARG A 238 -14.27 6.09 12.92
N GLY A 239 -14.39 7.31 12.38
CA GLY A 239 -15.10 7.56 11.14
C GLY A 239 -14.45 6.97 9.88
N THR A 240 -13.24 6.43 10.00
CA THR A 240 -12.51 5.82 8.87
C THR A 240 -12.53 4.29 8.87
N MET A 241 -13.35 3.67 9.74
CA MET A 241 -13.38 2.22 9.97
C MET A 241 -14.81 1.67 9.81
N GLY A 242 -14.90 0.39 9.41
CA GLY A 242 -16.15 -0.38 9.39
C GLY A 242 -16.25 -1.26 10.64
N LEU A 243 -16.99 -0.82 11.66
CA LEU A 243 -17.06 -1.51 12.95
C LEU A 243 -18.51 -1.82 13.33
N GLY A 244 -18.88 -3.10 13.44
CA GLY A 244 -20.22 -3.52 13.85
C GLY A 244 -20.82 -4.63 13.00
N PRO A 245 -22.15 -4.76 12.94
CA PRO A 245 -22.85 -5.73 12.09
C PRO A 245 -22.65 -5.40 10.58
N ALA A 246 -23.04 -6.35 9.72
CA ALA A 246 -22.76 -6.28 8.29
C ALA A 246 -23.30 -5.02 7.61
N ASP A 247 -24.53 -4.62 7.92
CA ASP A 247 -25.18 -3.42 7.38
C ASP A 247 -24.43 -2.12 7.72
N VAL A 248 -23.90 -2.01 8.95
CA VAL A 248 -23.07 -0.88 9.39
C VAL A 248 -21.74 -0.87 8.63
N VAL A 249 -21.12 -2.05 8.46
CA VAL A 249 -19.86 -2.17 7.70
C VAL A 249 -20.07 -1.84 6.22
N ILE A 250 -21.14 -2.36 5.59
CA ILE A 250 -21.51 -2.04 4.22
C ILE A 250 -21.68 -0.53 4.06
N ALA A 251 -22.52 0.09 4.89
CA ALA A 251 -22.76 1.53 4.81
C ALA A 251 -21.48 2.36 4.96
N ALA A 252 -20.57 1.94 5.86
CA ALA A 252 -19.29 2.60 6.05
C ALA A 252 -18.39 2.51 4.81
N LEU A 253 -18.33 1.34 4.15
CA LEU A 253 -17.47 1.12 2.98
C LEU A 253 -18.06 1.73 1.69
N GLU A 254 -19.37 1.69 1.50
CA GLU A 254 -20.04 2.34 0.37
C GLU A 254 -19.84 3.86 0.32
N ARG A 255 -19.63 4.52 1.48
CA ARG A 255 -19.29 5.96 1.50
C ARG A 255 -18.00 6.24 0.70
N TYR A 256 -17.01 5.35 0.80
CA TYR A 256 -15.78 5.46 0.03
C TYR A 256 -16.01 5.24 -1.47
N ALA A 257 -16.81 4.24 -1.84
CA ALA A 257 -17.15 4.01 -3.24
C ALA A 257 -17.85 5.25 -3.85
N ARG A 258 -18.84 5.81 -3.14
CA ARG A 258 -19.52 7.06 -3.56
C ARG A 258 -18.58 8.28 -3.63
N ALA A 259 -17.50 8.28 -2.86
CA ALA A 259 -16.48 9.33 -2.89
C ALA A 259 -15.41 9.12 -3.99
N GLY A 260 -15.57 8.10 -4.85
CA GLY A 260 -14.68 7.83 -5.97
C GLY A 260 -13.41 7.06 -5.62
N VAL A 261 -13.40 6.34 -4.50
CA VAL A 261 -12.31 5.41 -4.16
C VAL A 261 -12.37 4.22 -5.08
N SER A 262 -11.23 3.89 -5.71
CA SER A 262 -11.13 2.79 -6.68
C SER A 262 -10.94 1.43 -6.01
N GLU A 263 -10.28 1.41 -4.84
CA GLU A 263 -9.96 0.19 -4.12
C GLU A 263 -9.96 0.40 -2.60
N LEU A 264 -10.51 -0.56 -1.88
CA LEU A 264 -10.47 -0.61 -0.43
C LEU A 264 -9.53 -1.74 0.03
N CYS A 265 -8.39 -1.36 0.61
CA CYS A 265 -7.49 -2.28 1.28
C CYS A 265 -7.98 -2.52 2.71
N VAL A 266 -8.74 -3.61 2.92
CA VAL A 266 -9.38 -3.92 4.19
C VAL A 266 -8.46 -4.72 5.10
N ARG A 267 -8.25 -4.22 6.32
CA ARG A 267 -7.57 -4.95 7.38
C ARG A 267 -8.58 -5.46 8.40
N PHE A 268 -8.62 -6.77 8.60
CA PHE A 268 -9.32 -7.38 9.73
C PHE A 268 -8.46 -7.32 10.98
N VAL A 269 -9.07 -7.05 12.14
CA VAL A 269 -8.38 -6.94 13.44
C VAL A 269 -8.93 -7.94 14.44
N GLY A 270 -8.11 -8.25 15.46
CA GLY A 270 -8.36 -9.31 16.43
C GLY A 270 -7.60 -10.59 16.09
N ASP A 271 -7.76 -11.62 16.90
CA ASP A 271 -7.03 -12.90 16.78
C ASP A 271 -7.67 -13.86 15.75
N ASP A 272 -8.93 -13.61 15.37
CA ASP A 272 -9.76 -14.42 14.49
C ASP A 272 -9.86 -13.90 13.05
N GLN A 273 -8.79 -13.30 12.53
CA GLN A 273 -8.79 -12.60 11.22
C GLN A 273 -9.30 -13.45 10.05
N LEU A 274 -9.08 -14.78 10.07
CA LEU A 274 -9.61 -15.66 9.03
C LEU A 274 -11.14 -15.76 9.11
N ALA A 275 -11.71 -15.93 10.29
CA ALA A 275 -13.15 -15.96 10.50
C ALA A 275 -13.81 -14.61 10.13
N GLN A 276 -13.12 -13.50 10.41
CA GLN A 276 -13.56 -12.17 9.99
C GLN A 276 -13.58 -12.03 8.46
N LEU A 277 -12.57 -12.54 7.76
CA LEU A 277 -12.54 -12.57 6.30
C LEU A 277 -13.67 -13.43 5.74
N GLU A 278 -13.92 -14.61 6.30
CA GLU A 278 -14.98 -15.52 5.85
C GLU A 278 -16.37 -14.89 6.06
N ARG A 279 -16.60 -14.29 7.21
CA ARG A 279 -17.83 -13.55 7.51
C ARG A 279 -18.03 -12.37 6.57
N PHE A 280 -16.98 -11.56 6.34
CA PHE A 280 -17.03 -10.43 5.41
C PHE A 280 -17.34 -10.90 3.97
N THR A 281 -16.74 -12.02 3.56
CA THR A 281 -17.01 -12.63 2.24
C THR A 281 -18.46 -13.00 2.07
N ALA A 282 -19.09 -13.55 3.12
CA ALA A 282 -20.48 -14.00 3.06
C ALA A 282 -21.49 -12.86 3.18
N GLU A 283 -21.25 -11.89 4.07
CA GLU A 283 -22.27 -10.93 4.50
C GLU A 283 -22.07 -9.53 3.87
N VAL A 284 -20.84 -9.14 3.49
CA VAL A 284 -20.52 -7.77 3.04
C VAL A 284 -20.11 -7.72 1.57
N LEU A 285 -19.23 -8.62 1.13
CA LEU A 285 -18.67 -8.59 -0.23
C LEU A 285 -19.73 -8.61 -1.35
N PRO A 286 -20.84 -9.38 -1.25
CA PRO A 286 -21.88 -9.37 -2.28
C PRO A 286 -22.54 -8.01 -2.47
N ALA A 287 -22.77 -7.27 -1.38
CA ALA A 287 -23.38 -5.94 -1.43
C ALA A 287 -22.46 -4.88 -2.06
N LEU A 288 -21.15 -4.99 -1.85
CA LEU A 288 -20.19 -4.06 -2.43
C LEU A 288 -19.92 -4.29 -3.93
N ARG A 289 -20.45 -5.38 -4.50
CA ARG A 289 -20.30 -5.76 -5.91
C ARG A 289 -21.58 -5.61 -6.73
N SER A 290 -22.70 -5.37 -6.07
CA SER A 290 -23.98 -5.08 -6.71
C SER A 290 -24.03 -3.64 -7.19
#